data_65499f29b6d672f2245d634469b091fe
#
_entry.id   65499f29b6d672f2245d634469b091fe
#
_cell.length_a   1.000
_cell.length_b   1.000
_cell.length_c   1.000
_cell.angle_alpha   90.00
_cell.angle_beta   90.00
_cell.angle_gamma   90.00
#
_symmetry.space_group_name_H-M   'P 1'
#
loop_
_entity.id
_entity.type
_entity.pdbx_description
1 polymer ?
#
loop_
_entity_poly.entity_id
_entity_poly.type
_entity_poly.pdbx_seq_one_letter_code
_entity_poly.pdbx_strand_id
1 'polypeptide(L)'
;MLENKSVKEIISLIKTKEASIKEVVVFYLERIKKYNPSLNAIVSIKEEEQIINEAKHKDEKFDESKPLFGLPLASKDLLDVVGFPTTCGFPGYKDYFPKKNSIIVDRQIDAGGIMIGKTNTAELGVGAHTANRLFGITPNVYGNTQSSGGSSGGAGVAVAAELLPFADGTDMMGSCRTPAAYANVYGFRPTPGLLPDYRTNDKKKNLPIISTPGCLARTPDDMAILLDVIAGEHKEDPISFSLTNSFKDTNIRDQEFSKIKIGWLSDMNGNYQYDPELVEMCNKQLDSLEKNKIIIEYLKPKI
;
A
#
# COMPACT_ATOMS: atom_id res chain seq x y z
N MET A 1 -19.75 9.68 -9.51
CA MET A 1 -18.79 10.82 -9.39
C MET A 1 -17.42 10.37 -8.89
N LEU A 2 -17.32 9.53 -7.83
CA LEU A 2 -16.04 9.14 -7.20
C LEU A 2 -15.41 7.86 -7.78
N GLU A 3 -16.16 7.05 -8.48
CA GLU A 3 -15.69 5.77 -9.05
C GLU A 3 -14.59 5.99 -10.10
N ASN A 4 -13.54 5.15 -10.05
CA ASN A 4 -12.34 5.21 -10.89
C ASN A 4 -11.50 6.51 -10.75
N LYS A 5 -11.76 7.34 -9.74
CA LYS A 5 -10.96 8.54 -9.48
C LYS A 5 -9.63 8.18 -8.84
N SER A 6 -8.58 8.88 -9.24
CA SER A 6 -7.30 8.89 -8.53
C SER A 6 -7.44 9.61 -7.19
N VAL A 7 -6.50 9.36 -6.27
CA VAL A 7 -6.44 10.09 -4.98
C VAL A 7 -6.31 11.60 -5.21
N LYS A 8 -5.51 11.99 -6.20
CA LYS A 8 -5.33 13.40 -6.57
C LYS A 8 -6.64 14.06 -7.00
N GLU A 9 -7.46 13.36 -7.81
CA GLU A 9 -8.77 13.86 -8.22
C GLU A 9 -9.73 13.94 -7.03
N ILE A 10 -9.75 12.93 -6.15
CA ILE A 10 -10.61 12.94 -4.94
C ILE A 10 -10.23 14.11 -4.03
N ILE A 11 -8.95 14.33 -3.77
CA ILE A 11 -8.47 15.48 -2.99
C ILE A 11 -8.90 16.80 -3.65
N SER A 12 -8.83 16.89 -4.98
CA SER A 12 -9.29 18.07 -5.71
C SER A 12 -10.79 18.32 -5.50
N LEU A 13 -11.64 17.29 -5.62
CA LEU A 13 -13.08 17.40 -5.40
C LEU A 13 -13.41 17.86 -3.97
N ILE A 14 -12.68 17.39 -2.98
CA ILE A 14 -12.84 17.85 -1.59
C ILE A 14 -12.44 19.32 -1.46
N LYS A 15 -11.30 19.72 -2.03
CA LYS A 15 -10.81 21.12 -1.98
C LYS A 15 -11.73 22.10 -2.68
N THR A 16 -12.27 21.73 -3.83
CA THR A 16 -13.22 22.57 -4.59
C THR A 16 -14.64 22.52 -4.01
N LYS A 17 -14.88 21.69 -2.98
CA LYS A 17 -16.20 21.46 -2.37
C LYS A 17 -17.23 20.85 -3.33
N GLU A 18 -16.76 20.19 -4.39
CA GLU A 18 -17.62 19.40 -5.28
C GLU A 18 -18.01 18.06 -4.65
N ALA A 19 -17.22 17.57 -3.68
CA ALA A 19 -17.58 16.47 -2.80
C ALA A 19 -17.19 16.80 -1.36
N SER A 20 -18.06 16.46 -0.41
CA SER A 20 -17.75 16.49 1.02
C SER A 20 -16.90 15.28 1.42
N ILE A 21 -16.16 15.40 2.51
CA ILE A 21 -15.42 14.27 3.11
C ILE A 21 -16.37 13.14 3.48
N LYS A 22 -17.55 13.49 4.03
CA LYS A 22 -18.59 12.51 4.33
C LYS A 22 -19.01 11.72 3.08
N GLU A 23 -19.23 12.38 1.93
CA GLU A 23 -19.60 11.70 0.68
C GLU A 23 -18.48 10.77 0.19
N VAL A 24 -17.23 11.20 0.28
CA VAL A 24 -16.07 10.35 -0.05
C VAL A 24 -16.02 9.13 0.86
N VAL A 25 -16.16 9.31 2.16
CA VAL A 25 -16.11 8.20 3.13
C VAL A 25 -17.30 7.24 2.92
N VAL A 26 -18.51 7.76 2.71
CA VAL A 26 -19.69 6.93 2.42
C VAL A 26 -19.50 6.12 1.16
N PHE A 27 -18.95 6.71 0.09
CA PHE A 27 -18.62 5.97 -1.13
C PHE A 27 -17.75 4.74 -0.87
N TYR A 28 -16.68 4.89 -0.10
CA TYR A 28 -15.81 3.77 0.25
C TYR A 28 -16.49 2.75 1.17
N LEU A 29 -17.26 3.20 2.15
CA LEU A 29 -18.01 2.31 3.05
C LEU A 29 -19.06 1.47 2.29
N GLU A 30 -19.78 2.06 1.35
CA GLU A 30 -20.72 1.33 0.50
C GLU A 30 -20.01 0.26 -0.36
N ARG A 31 -18.85 0.59 -0.92
CA ARG A 31 -18.03 -0.39 -1.64
C ARG A 31 -17.52 -1.50 -0.73
N ILE A 32 -17.03 -1.16 0.45
CA ILE A 32 -16.63 -2.15 1.45
C ILE A 32 -17.80 -3.06 1.80
N LYS A 33 -18.95 -2.51 2.11
CA LYS A 33 -20.16 -3.28 2.44
C LYS A 33 -20.59 -4.23 1.30
N LYS A 34 -20.44 -3.77 0.07
CA LYS A 34 -20.84 -4.56 -1.12
C LYS A 34 -19.84 -5.66 -1.47
N TYR A 35 -18.55 -5.36 -1.46
CA TYR A 35 -17.53 -6.25 -2.04
C TYR A 35 -16.66 -6.97 -1.01
N ASN A 36 -16.40 -6.37 0.15
CA ASN A 36 -15.52 -6.95 1.14
C ASN A 36 -16.00 -8.29 1.72
N PRO A 37 -17.31 -8.59 1.83
CA PRO A 37 -17.75 -9.92 2.27
C PRO A 37 -17.24 -11.08 1.41
N SER A 38 -17.02 -10.86 0.12
CA SER A 38 -16.45 -11.87 -0.80
C SER A 38 -14.93 -11.77 -0.93
N LEU A 39 -14.35 -10.59 -0.68
CA LEU A 39 -12.92 -10.33 -0.85
C LEU A 39 -12.12 -10.48 0.44
N ASN A 40 -12.76 -10.35 1.60
CA ASN A 40 -12.11 -10.44 2.91
C ASN A 40 -10.76 -9.68 2.98
N ALA A 41 -10.75 -8.50 2.36
CA ALA A 41 -9.56 -7.67 2.20
C ALA A 41 -9.33 -6.76 3.40
N ILE A 42 -10.43 -6.24 3.98
CA ILE A 42 -10.41 -5.36 5.16
C ILE A 42 -11.03 -6.11 6.32
N VAL A 43 -10.33 -6.15 7.43
CA VAL A 43 -10.71 -6.80 8.69
C VAL A 43 -10.73 -5.77 9.82
N SER A 44 -11.32 -6.08 10.96
CA SER A 44 -11.33 -5.18 12.15
C SER A 44 -11.79 -3.75 11.83
N ILE A 45 -12.91 -3.60 11.11
CA ILE A 45 -13.46 -2.29 10.72
C ILE A 45 -14.16 -1.65 11.93
N LYS A 46 -14.03 -0.32 12.10
CA LYS A 46 -14.82 0.50 13.04
C LYS A 46 -16.30 0.46 12.67
N GLU A 47 -17.15 0.74 13.66
CA GLU A 47 -18.57 0.96 13.43
C GLU A 47 -18.80 2.10 12.43
N GLU A 48 -19.69 1.88 11.46
CA GLU A 48 -19.96 2.81 10.35
C GLU A 48 -20.34 4.22 10.85
N GLU A 49 -21.15 4.28 11.91
CA GLU A 49 -21.57 5.54 12.50
C GLU A 49 -20.39 6.35 13.05
N GLN A 50 -19.41 5.70 13.67
CA GLN A 50 -18.20 6.36 14.17
C GLN A 50 -17.38 6.96 13.04
N ILE A 51 -17.22 6.21 11.94
CA ILE A 51 -16.47 6.67 10.76
C ILE A 51 -17.17 7.88 10.12
N ILE A 52 -18.50 7.80 9.94
CA ILE A 52 -19.28 8.89 9.36
C ILE A 52 -19.24 10.14 10.26
N ASN A 53 -19.31 10.00 11.57
CA ASN A 53 -19.23 11.13 12.50
C ASN A 53 -17.84 11.77 12.47
N GLU A 54 -16.76 10.99 12.36
CA GLU A 54 -15.40 11.50 12.15
C GLU A 54 -15.30 12.28 10.84
N ALA A 55 -15.87 11.77 9.76
CA ALA A 55 -15.90 12.43 8.46
C ALA A 55 -16.64 13.77 8.50
N LYS A 56 -17.83 13.84 9.13
CA LYS A 56 -18.58 15.08 9.32
C LYS A 56 -17.78 16.12 10.10
N HIS A 57 -17.13 15.70 11.19
CA HIS A 57 -16.30 16.60 11.97
C HIS A 57 -15.12 17.18 11.16
N LYS A 58 -14.56 16.37 10.25
CA LYS A 58 -13.52 16.85 9.33
C LYS A 58 -14.06 17.79 8.26
N ASP A 59 -15.31 17.61 7.79
CA ASP A 59 -15.96 18.58 6.90
C ASP A 59 -16.08 19.96 7.54
N GLU A 60 -16.42 20.01 8.85
CA GLU A 60 -16.52 21.26 9.60
C GLU A 60 -15.15 21.94 9.84
N LYS A 61 -14.09 21.15 9.92
CA LYS A 61 -12.72 21.59 10.26
C LYS A 61 -11.74 21.33 9.12
N PHE A 62 -12.16 21.54 7.89
CA PHE A 62 -11.31 21.28 6.73
C PHE A 62 -9.95 21.98 6.84
N ASP A 63 -8.88 21.22 6.67
CA ASP A 63 -7.50 21.70 6.72
C ASP A 63 -6.77 21.34 5.42
N GLU A 64 -6.67 22.33 4.54
CA GLU A 64 -6.04 22.19 3.23
C GLU A 64 -4.54 21.84 3.30
N SER A 65 -3.88 22.13 4.40
CA SER A 65 -2.45 21.86 4.59
C SER A 65 -2.16 20.35 4.74
N LYS A 66 -3.17 19.55 5.05
CA LYS A 66 -3.04 18.12 5.29
C LYS A 66 -3.30 17.30 4.01
N PRO A 67 -2.28 16.61 3.48
CA PRO A 67 -2.37 15.98 2.17
C PRO A 67 -3.33 14.78 2.08
N LEU A 68 -3.67 14.13 3.20
CA LEU A 68 -4.59 12.99 3.25
C LEU A 68 -5.93 13.33 3.90
N PHE A 69 -6.25 14.62 4.03
CA PHE A 69 -7.38 15.06 4.82
C PHE A 69 -8.71 14.46 4.35
N GLY A 70 -9.33 13.68 5.25
CA GLY A 70 -10.63 13.05 5.01
C GLY A 70 -10.59 11.75 4.20
N LEU A 71 -9.43 11.28 3.75
CA LEU A 71 -9.34 10.00 3.04
C LEU A 71 -9.48 8.83 4.01
N PRO A 72 -10.35 7.81 3.73
CA PRO A 72 -10.43 6.61 4.53
C PRO A 72 -9.22 5.71 4.30
N LEU A 73 -8.62 5.21 5.38
CA LEU A 73 -7.41 4.41 5.40
C LEU A 73 -7.60 3.15 6.22
N ALA A 74 -6.89 2.09 5.84
CA ALA A 74 -6.77 0.89 6.67
C ALA A 74 -5.34 0.36 6.59
N SER A 75 -4.74 0.15 7.76
CA SER A 75 -3.36 -0.32 7.83
C SER A 75 -3.25 -1.84 7.87
N LYS A 76 -2.17 -2.38 7.31
CA LYS A 76 -1.90 -3.82 7.37
C LYS A 76 -1.94 -4.33 8.81
N ASP A 77 -2.54 -5.50 9.02
CA ASP A 77 -2.69 -6.07 10.37
C ASP A 77 -1.38 -6.66 10.95
N LEU A 78 -0.24 -6.08 10.58
CA LEU A 78 1.06 -6.18 11.23
C LEU A 78 1.52 -4.84 11.82
N LEU A 79 0.85 -3.76 11.47
CA LEU A 79 1.15 -2.40 11.93
C LEU A 79 0.23 -2.03 13.08
N ASP A 80 0.79 -1.50 14.13
CA ASP A 80 0.03 -1.08 15.31
C ASP A 80 -0.81 0.15 15.00
N VAL A 81 -2.10 0.07 15.34
CA VAL A 81 -3.08 1.15 15.24
C VAL A 81 -3.86 1.21 16.54
N VAL A 82 -3.74 2.30 17.27
CA VAL A 82 -4.49 2.50 18.53
C VAL A 82 -5.99 2.48 18.25
N GLY A 83 -6.73 1.74 19.07
CA GLY A 83 -8.18 1.54 18.89
C GLY A 83 -8.55 0.32 18.03
N PHE A 84 -7.56 -0.35 17.41
CA PHE A 84 -7.76 -1.59 16.68
C PHE A 84 -6.88 -2.71 17.24
N PRO A 85 -7.29 -3.97 17.18
CA PRO A 85 -6.38 -5.06 17.50
C PRO A 85 -5.29 -5.16 16.42
N THR A 86 -4.07 -5.48 16.82
CA THR A 86 -3.00 -5.90 15.90
C THR A 86 -2.81 -7.39 16.07
N THR A 87 -3.56 -8.15 15.26
CA THR A 87 -3.66 -9.59 15.43
C THR A 87 -2.58 -10.37 14.68
N CYS A 88 -1.94 -9.76 13.70
CA CYS A 88 -1.03 -10.44 12.77
C CYS A 88 -1.70 -11.67 12.09
N GLY A 89 -3.03 -11.72 11.99
CA GLY A 89 -3.77 -12.88 11.54
C GLY A 89 -3.65 -14.12 12.43
N PHE A 90 -3.08 -13.99 13.63
CA PHE A 90 -2.77 -15.09 14.54
C PHE A 90 -3.76 -15.11 15.72
N PRO A 91 -4.46 -16.24 15.98
CA PRO A 91 -5.45 -16.31 17.06
C PRO A 91 -4.92 -15.94 18.45
N GLY A 92 -3.63 -16.15 18.70
CA GLY A 92 -3.01 -15.80 19.98
C GLY A 92 -2.89 -14.27 20.21
N TYR A 93 -3.03 -13.45 19.16
CA TYR A 93 -2.99 -12.00 19.26
C TYR A 93 -4.34 -11.33 18.98
N LYS A 94 -5.43 -12.10 18.91
CA LYS A 94 -6.76 -11.58 18.57
C LYS A 94 -7.23 -10.41 19.47
N ASP A 95 -6.81 -10.40 20.73
CA ASP A 95 -7.17 -9.41 21.75
C ASP A 95 -5.99 -8.48 22.09
N TYR A 96 -4.94 -8.44 21.27
CA TYR A 96 -3.82 -7.53 21.48
C TYR A 96 -4.14 -6.15 20.92
N PHE A 97 -4.37 -5.19 21.79
CA PHE A 97 -4.59 -3.78 21.46
C PHE A 97 -3.32 -2.98 21.76
N PRO A 98 -2.68 -2.39 20.75
CA PRO A 98 -1.47 -1.60 20.93
C PRO A 98 -1.78 -0.30 21.66
N LYS A 99 -0.81 0.17 22.47
CA LYS A 99 -0.89 1.46 23.18
C LYS A 99 -0.31 2.61 22.40
N LYS A 100 0.31 2.34 21.24
CA LYS A 100 1.03 3.30 20.40
C LYS A 100 0.88 2.87 18.94
N ASN A 101 0.67 3.83 18.07
CA ASN A 101 0.64 3.57 16.64
C ASN A 101 2.05 3.27 16.10
N SER A 102 2.13 2.53 15.00
CA SER A 102 3.33 2.49 14.18
C SER A 102 3.63 3.88 13.60
N ILE A 103 4.90 4.23 13.39
CA ILE A 103 5.31 5.57 12.96
C ILE A 103 4.60 6.02 11.69
N ILE A 104 4.53 5.14 10.69
CA ILE A 104 3.86 5.47 9.43
C ILE A 104 2.34 5.64 9.59
N VAL A 105 1.74 5.00 10.59
CA VAL A 105 0.32 5.17 10.93
C VAL A 105 0.07 6.53 11.56
N ASP A 106 0.90 6.94 12.52
CA ASP A 106 0.83 8.29 13.11
C ASP A 106 0.91 9.36 12.00
N ARG A 107 1.86 9.23 11.08
CA ARG A 107 2.01 10.15 9.95
C ARG A 107 0.78 10.23 9.05
N GLN A 108 0.14 9.09 8.78
CA GLN A 108 -1.10 9.06 7.99
C GLN A 108 -2.27 9.76 8.70
N ILE A 109 -2.39 9.55 10.01
CA ILE A 109 -3.41 10.20 10.86
C ILE A 109 -3.13 11.70 10.96
N ASP A 110 -1.89 12.09 11.21
CA ASP A 110 -1.46 13.50 11.32
C ASP A 110 -1.64 14.23 9.98
N ALA A 111 -1.49 13.54 8.86
CA ALA A 111 -1.80 14.05 7.52
C ALA A 111 -3.30 14.18 7.24
N GLY A 112 -4.15 13.86 8.20
CA GLY A 112 -5.60 14.05 8.13
C GLY A 112 -6.40 12.84 7.67
N GLY A 113 -5.79 11.67 7.46
CA GLY A 113 -6.49 10.44 7.11
C GLY A 113 -7.47 9.98 8.20
N ILE A 114 -8.48 9.23 7.81
CA ILE A 114 -9.46 8.60 8.70
C ILE A 114 -9.16 7.10 8.75
N MET A 115 -8.62 6.62 9.86
CA MET A 115 -8.32 5.20 10.03
C MET A 115 -9.63 4.42 10.29
N ILE A 116 -10.05 3.60 9.32
CA ILE A 116 -11.32 2.88 9.35
C ILE A 116 -11.20 1.40 9.71
N GLY A 117 -10.01 0.80 9.57
CA GLY A 117 -9.84 -0.63 9.80
C GLY A 117 -8.42 -1.12 9.60
N LYS A 118 -8.29 -2.44 9.44
CA LYS A 118 -7.04 -3.15 9.16
C LYS A 118 -7.17 -3.93 7.87
N THR A 119 -6.10 -4.04 7.05
CA THR A 119 -6.09 -4.92 5.89
C THR A 119 -5.56 -6.30 6.25
N ASN A 120 -6.16 -7.34 5.67
CA ASN A 120 -5.82 -8.74 5.97
C ASN A 120 -4.38 -9.08 5.54
N THR A 121 -3.76 -10.00 6.27
CA THR A 121 -2.36 -10.39 6.10
C THR A 121 -2.20 -11.91 6.12
N ALA A 122 -1.12 -12.43 5.53
CA ALA A 122 -0.69 -13.79 5.87
C ALA A 122 -0.40 -13.89 7.37
N GLU A 123 -0.64 -15.05 7.99
CA GLU A 123 -0.43 -15.24 9.43
C GLU A 123 1.00 -14.88 9.83
N LEU A 124 1.16 -14.00 10.82
CA LEU A 124 2.43 -13.43 11.28
C LEU A 124 3.26 -12.75 10.19
N GLY A 125 2.65 -12.40 9.06
CA GLY A 125 3.34 -11.84 7.91
C GLY A 125 4.19 -12.85 7.12
N VAL A 126 4.13 -14.12 7.46
CA VAL A 126 4.95 -15.18 6.87
C VAL A 126 4.13 -15.98 5.86
N GLY A 127 4.44 -15.82 4.58
CA GLY A 127 3.77 -16.55 3.50
C GLY A 127 3.55 -15.72 2.25
N ALA A 128 3.51 -16.40 1.11
CA ALA A 128 3.28 -15.81 -0.21
C ALA A 128 1.78 -15.70 -0.57
N HIS A 129 0.90 -16.13 0.33
CA HIS A 129 -0.55 -16.07 0.18
C HIS A 129 -1.17 -15.43 1.41
N THR A 130 -2.18 -14.59 1.22
CA THR A 130 -2.89 -13.95 2.33
C THR A 130 -3.99 -14.87 2.84
N ALA A 131 -3.60 -15.70 3.78
CA ALA A 131 -4.45 -16.63 4.50
C ALA A 131 -4.01 -16.72 5.95
N ASN A 132 -4.95 -16.79 6.88
CA ASN A 132 -4.68 -16.97 8.30
C ASN A 132 -5.83 -17.65 9.03
N ARG A 133 -5.57 -18.15 10.23
CA ARG A 133 -6.57 -18.88 11.03
C ARG A 133 -7.61 -18.00 11.71
N LEU A 134 -7.39 -16.70 11.75
CA LEU A 134 -8.30 -15.76 12.44
C LEU A 134 -9.37 -15.24 11.50
N PHE A 135 -9.01 -14.78 10.32
CA PHE A 135 -9.89 -14.13 9.35
C PHE A 135 -10.11 -14.96 8.08
N GLY A 136 -9.31 -16.01 7.85
CA GLY A 136 -9.39 -16.81 6.64
C GLY A 136 -8.59 -16.23 5.48
N ILE A 137 -9.03 -16.51 4.27
CA ILE A 137 -8.35 -16.21 3.01
C ILE A 137 -8.85 -14.90 2.44
N THR A 138 -7.94 -14.09 1.90
CA THR A 138 -8.25 -13.01 0.97
C THR A 138 -8.03 -13.55 -0.45
N PRO A 139 -9.08 -13.79 -1.24
CA PRO A 139 -8.95 -14.24 -2.62
C PRO A 139 -8.47 -13.11 -3.54
N ASN A 140 -8.13 -13.47 -4.77
CA ASN A 140 -7.76 -12.49 -5.79
C ASN A 140 -9.00 -11.70 -6.24
N VAL A 141 -8.81 -10.42 -6.57
CA VAL A 141 -9.87 -9.53 -7.07
C VAL A 141 -10.43 -9.99 -8.43
N TYR A 142 -9.63 -10.67 -9.23
CA TYR A 142 -10.01 -11.18 -10.56
C TYR A 142 -10.58 -12.61 -10.56
N GLY A 143 -10.49 -13.32 -9.43
CA GLY A 143 -11.03 -14.68 -9.30
C GLY A 143 -10.90 -15.23 -7.90
N ASN A 144 -11.99 -15.70 -7.33
CA ASN A 144 -12.06 -16.16 -5.95
C ASN A 144 -11.32 -17.48 -5.67
N THR A 145 -10.90 -18.20 -6.70
CA THR A 145 -10.09 -19.43 -6.61
C THR A 145 -8.59 -19.14 -6.75
N GLN A 146 -8.22 -17.90 -7.03
CA GLN A 146 -6.85 -17.49 -7.23
C GLN A 146 -6.29 -16.80 -5.99
N SER A 147 -4.97 -16.85 -5.82
CA SER A 147 -4.29 -16.18 -4.74
C SER A 147 -4.25 -14.66 -4.95
N SER A 148 -4.41 -13.91 -3.88
CA SER A 148 -4.16 -12.46 -3.85
C SER A 148 -2.67 -12.11 -3.68
N GLY A 149 -1.80 -13.12 -3.60
CA GLY A 149 -0.44 -12.91 -3.15
C GLY A 149 -0.36 -12.63 -1.64
N GLY A 150 0.82 -12.40 -1.12
CA GLY A 150 1.07 -12.15 0.30
C GLY A 150 2.45 -11.56 0.58
N SER A 151 2.61 -11.10 1.78
CA SER A 151 1.72 -11.15 2.94
C SER A 151 0.72 -9.99 3.02
N SER A 152 0.79 -8.94 2.16
CA SER A 152 -0.12 -7.77 2.14
C SER A 152 -1.26 -7.94 1.11
N GLY A 153 -1.82 -9.14 0.95
CA GLY A 153 -2.87 -9.38 -0.06
C GLY A 153 -4.15 -8.61 0.21
N GLY A 154 -4.52 -8.42 1.49
CA GLY A 154 -5.64 -7.58 1.85
C GLY A 154 -5.49 -6.14 1.34
N ALA A 155 -4.28 -5.55 1.48
CA ALA A 155 -3.97 -4.23 0.96
C ALA A 155 -4.07 -4.18 -0.59
N GLY A 156 -3.46 -5.16 -1.28
CA GLY A 156 -3.51 -5.23 -2.75
C GLY A 156 -4.94 -5.33 -3.28
N VAL A 157 -5.73 -6.23 -2.72
CA VAL A 157 -7.13 -6.45 -3.12
C VAL A 157 -8.00 -5.24 -2.77
N ALA A 158 -7.81 -4.62 -1.57
CA ALA A 158 -8.57 -3.45 -1.17
C ALA A 158 -8.35 -2.25 -2.12
N VAL A 159 -7.11 -2.04 -2.56
CA VAL A 159 -6.76 -0.97 -3.52
C VAL A 159 -7.30 -1.30 -4.91
N ALA A 160 -7.14 -2.53 -5.39
CA ALA A 160 -7.61 -2.94 -6.71
C ALA A 160 -9.14 -2.89 -6.84
N ALA A 161 -9.86 -3.28 -5.79
CA ALA A 161 -11.32 -3.24 -5.74
C ALA A 161 -11.89 -1.87 -5.36
N GLU A 162 -11.04 -0.83 -5.22
CA GLU A 162 -11.44 0.50 -4.75
C GLU A 162 -12.16 0.50 -3.41
N LEU A 163 -11.77 -0.36 -2.48
CA LEU A 163 -12.22 -0.31 -1.09
C LEU A 163 -11.41 0.72 -0.29
N LEU A 164 -10.24 1.08 -0.79
CA LEU A 164 -9.35 2.10 -0.24
C LEU A 164 -8.71 2.88 -1.38
N PRO A 165 -8.38 4.16 -1.16
CA PRO A 165 -7.68 4.99 -2.15
C PRO A 165 -6.26 4.48 -2.43
N PHE A 166 -5.55 4.08 -1.40
CA PHE A 166 -4.25 3.41 -1.36
C PHE A 166 -4.12 2.65 -0.05
N ALA A 167 -3.05 1.88 0.14
CA ALA A 167 -2.81 1.18 1.39
C ALA A 167 -1.31 1.13 1.73
N ASP A 168 -1.01 1.05 3.02
CA ASP A 168 0.30 0.63 3.50
C ASP A 168 0.44 -0.90 3.48
N GLY A 169 1.65 -1.36 3.63
CA GLY A 169 2.01 -2.76 3.74
C GLY A 169 3.40 -2.92 4.36
N THR A 170 3.88 -4.15 4.38
CA THR A 170 5.26 -4.49 4.76
C THR A 170 5.85 -5.44 3.75
N ASP A 171 7.14 -5.31 3.44
CA ASP A 171 7.82 -6.15 2.46
C ASP A 171 9.16 -6.67 3.01
N MET A 172 9.21 -7.95 3.33
CA MET A 172 10.44 -8.65 3.68
C MET A 172 11.03 -9.38 2.45
N MET A 173 10.20 -10.11 1.72
CA MET A 173 10.59 -10.96 0.59
C MET A 173 9.58 -10.84 -0.58
N GLY A 174 9.02 -9.65 -0.81
CA GLY A 174 8.04 -9.41 -1.86
C GLY A 174 6.64 -9.06 -1.36
N SER A 175 6.43 -8.89 -0.04
CA SER A 175 5.09 -8.82 0.54
C SER A 175 4.28 -7.55 0.24
N CYS A 176 4.82 -6.52 -0.43
CA CYS A 176 4.07 -5.47 -1.11
C CYS A 176 4.02 -5.73 -2.62
N ARG A 177 5.15 -6.11 -3.21
CA ARG A 177 5.31 -6.28 -4.65
C ARG A 177 4.52 -7.46 -5.22
N THR A 178 4.55 -8.61 -4.55
CA THR A 178 3.80 -9.81 -4.96
C THR A 178 2.29 -9.56 -4.95
N PRO A 179 1.66 -9.08 -3.85
CA PRO A 179 0.24 -8.73 -3.87
C PRO A 179 -0.13 -7.70 -4.93
N ALA A 180 0.73 -6.70 -5.16
CA ALA A 180 0.50 -5.70 -6.18
C ALA A 180 0.48 -6.30 -7.59
N ALA A 181 1.44 -7.19 -7.92
CA ALA A 181 1.48 -7.89 -9.19
C ALA A 181 0.22 -8.75 -9.40
N TYR A 182 -0.23 -9.47 -8.38
CA TYR A 182 -1.42 -10.32 -8.45
C TYR A 182 -2.73 -9.53 -8.55
N ALA A 183 -2.76 -8.32 -7.97
CA ALA A 183 -3.95 -7.46 -7.97
C ALA A 183 -3.91 -6.39 -9.09
N ASN A 184 -2.89 -6.39 -9.96
CA ASN A 184 -2.68 -5.41 -11.02
C ASN A 184 -2.70 -3.96 -10.52
N VAL A 185 -1.96 -3.72 -9.45
CA VAL A 185 -1.72 -2.40 -8.86
C VAL A 185 -0.21 -2.17 -8.68
N TYR A 186 0.19 -0.98 -8.30
CA TYR A 186 1.58 -0.69 -8.01
C TYR A 186 1.90 -1.06 -6.56
N GLY A 187 3.02 -1.74 -6.34
CA GLY A 187 3.55 -2.07 -5.03
C GLY A 187 5.00 -1.61 -4.90
N PHE A 188 5.30 -0.86 -3.87
CA PHE A 188 6.61 -0.27 -3.66
C PHE A 188 7.27 -0.79 -2.38
N ARG A 189 8.47 -1.33 -2.55
CA ARG A 189 9.39 -1.63 -1.47
C ARG A 189 10.52 -0.61 -1.49
N PRO A 190 10.56 0.33 -0.55
CA PRO A 190 11.63 1.33 -0.48
C PRO A 190 12.94 0.75 0.02
N THR A 191 14.00 1.55 -0.09
CA THR A 191 15.25 1.34 0.63
C THR A 191 14.95 1.30 2.15
N PRO A 192 15.49 0.33 2.91
CA PRO A 192 15.32 0.29 4.35
C PRO A 192 15.76 1.59 5.01
N GLY A 193 14.91 2.13 5.90
CA GLY A 193 15.11 3.42 6.56
C GLY A 193 14.45 4.61 5.88
N LEU A 194 14.01 4.50 4.62
CA LEU A 194 13.22 5.56 3.99
C LEU A 194 11.84 5.71 4.67
N LEU A 195 11.17 4.60 4.93
CA LEU A 195 9.97 4.55 5.76
C LEU A 195 10.38 4.05 7.14
N PRO A 196 10.23 4.89 8.17
CA PRO A 196 10.67 4.54 9.52
C PRO A 196 9.79 3.47 10.16
N ASP A 197 10.41 2.64 11.00
CA ASP A 197 9.75 1.60 11.78
C ASP A 197 10.31 1.58 13.20
N TYR A 198 9.51 1.15 14.20
CA TYR A 198 10.00 0.98 15.57
C TYR A 198 10.98 -0.19 15.68
N ARG A 199 12.28 0.10 15.57
CA ARG A 199 13.34 -0.92 15.63
C ARG A 199 14.03 -1.01 16.98
N THR A 200 13.91 0.05 17.81
CA THR A 200 14.71 0.20 19.02
C THR A 200 14.05 -0.29 20.31
N ASN A 201 12.73 -0.43 20.35
CA ASN A 201 12.01 -0.78 21.58
C ASN A 201 11.89 -2.29 21.84
N ASP A 202 12.27 -3.12 20.90
CA ASP A 202 12.28 -4.57 21.09
C ASP A 202 13.74 -5.05 21.17
N LYS A 203 14.19 -5.41 22.38
CA LYS A 203 15.52 -6.01 22.63
C LYS A 203 15.80 -7.27 21.79
N LYS A 204 14.77 -7.77 21.09
CA LYS A 204 14.85 -8.93 20.17
C LYS A 204 15.04 -8.52 18.70
N LYS A 205 15.00 -7.23 18.36
CA LYS A 205 15.07 -6.74 16.96
C LYS A 205 16.48 -6.35 16.49
N ASN A 206 17.53 -6.93 17.06
CA ASN A 206 18.88 -6.90 16.46
C ASN A 206 18.98 -7.78 15.20
N LEU A 207 17.86 -8.03 14.52
CA LEU A 207 17.85 -8.78 13.27
C LEU A 207 18.24 -7.85 12.10
N PRO A 208 18.91 -8.39 11.09
CA PRO A 208 19.20 -7.64 9.86
C PRO A 208 17.91 -6.99 9.31
N ILE A 209 18.04 -5.79 8.78
CA ILE A 209 16.90 -5.02 8.24
C ILE A 209 16.46 -5.64 6.92
N ILE A 210 15.72 -6.73 7.01
CA ILE A 210 15.19 -7.43 5.83
C ILE A 210 13.79 -6.90 5.49
N SER A 211 12.96 -6.64 6.53
CA SER A 211 11.61 -6.12 6.36
C SER A 211 11.60 -4.59 6.40
N THR A 212 10.82 -3.99 5.54
CA THR A 212 10.54 -2.55 5.54
C THR A 212 9.05 -2.30 5.33
N PRO A 213 8.47 -1.25 5.91
CA PRO A 213 7.17 -0.77 5.46
C PRO A 213 7.21 -0.44 3.97
N GLY A 214 6.06 -0.49 3.33
CA GLY A 214 5.88 -0.16 1.92
C GLY A 214 4.47 0.32 1.66
N CYS A 215 4.13 0.52 0.40
CA CYS A 215 2.80 1.00 0.02
C CYS A 215 2.32 0.36 -1.29
N LEU A 216 1.00 0.42 -1.47
CA LEU A 216 0.29 -0.06 -2.64
C LEU A 216 -0.70 1.01 -3.10
N ALA A 217 -0.76 1.27 -4.42
CA ALA A 217 -1.67 2.24 -5.02
C ALA A 217 -2.04 1.84 -6.44
N ARG A 218 -3.13 2.41 -6.99
CA ARG A 218 -3.54 2.17 -8.38
C ARG A 218 -2.71 2.94 -9.39
N THR A 219 -2.10 4.03 -8.97
CA THR A 219 -1.24 4.86 -9.83
C THR A 219 0.07 5.23 -9.12
N PRO A 220 1.16 5.48 -9.86
CA PRO A 220 2.39 6.01 -9.27
C PRO A 220 2.20 7.38 -8.60
N ASP A 221 1.32 8.24 -9.14
CA ASP A 221 1.03 9.56 -8.57
C ASP A 221 0.36 9.44 -7.19
N ASP A 222 -0.61 8.53 -7.05
CA ASP A 222 -1.26 8.25 -5.76
C ASP A 222 -0.26 7.67 -4.75
N MET A 223 0.64 6.80 -5.22
CA MET A 223 1.73 6.26 -4.40
C MET A 223 2.68 7.36 -3.92
N ALA A 224 3.03 8.31 -4.78
CA ALA A 224 3.89 9.43 -4.44
C ALA A 224 3.27 10.32 -3.35
N ILE A 225 1.96 10.55 -3.38
CA ILE A 225 1.24 11.30 -2.33
C ILE A 225 1.38 10.59 -0.97
N LEU A 226 1.19 9.26 -0.94
CA LEU A 226 1.33 8.50 0.31
C LEU A 226 2.79 8.48 0.78
N LEU A 227 3.75 8.28 -0.12
CA LEU A 227 5.17 8.26 0.21
C LEU A 227 5.65 9.57 0.81
N ASP A 228 5.22 10.73 0.28
CA ASP A 228 5.55 12.04 0.84
C ASP A 228 5.06 12.22 2.28
N VAL A 229 4.01 11.51 2.67
CA VAL A 229 3.49 11.53 4.03
C VAL A 229 4.27 10.60 4.96
N ILE A 230 4.54 9.36 4.51
CA ILE A 230 5.06 8.32 5.42
C ILE A 230 6.59 8.22 5.42
N ALA A 231 7.30 8.79 4.43
CA ALA A 231 8.75 8.75 4.33
C ALA A 231 9.44 9.78 5.24
N GLY A 232 10.74 9.56 5.46
CA GLY A 232 11.63 10.50 6.14
C GLY A 232 12.06 10.05 7.53
N GLU A 233 13.04 10.77 8.08
CA GLU A 233 13.69 10.48 9.35
C GLU A 233 12.72 10.48 10.53
N HIS A 234 12.95 9.59 11.50
CA HIS A 234 12.25 9.55 12.78
C HIS A 234 13.19 9.18 13.91
N LYS A 235 13.13 9.93 15.02
CA LYS A 235 14.02 9.76 16.18
C LYS A 235 14.07 8.36 16.80
N GLU A 236 13.03 7.57 16.62
CA GLU A 236 12.93 6.20 17.16
C GLU A 236 13.36 5.13 16.16
N ASP A 237 13.75 5.51 14.95
CA ASP A 237 14.38 4.62 13.97
C ASP A 237 15.76 5.16 13.58
N PRO A 238 16.85 4.64 14.20
CA PRO A 238 18.19 5.20 14.02
C PRO A 238 18.77 5.01 12.61
N ILE A 239 18.14 4.20 11.77
CA ILE A 239 18.55 4.02 10.37
C ILE A 239 17.69 4.82 9.40
N SER A 240 16.64 5.49 9.90
CA SER A 240 15.80 6.29 9.05
C SER A 240 16.54 7.54 8.56
N PHE A 241 16.18 7.95 7.34
CA PHE A 241 16.78 9.11 6.69
C PHE A 241 15.72 9.90 5.93
N SER A 242 16.01 11.19 5.70
CA SER A 242 15.15 12.07 4.91
C SER A 242 15.65 12.17 3.48
N LEU A 243 14.72 12.31 2.55
CA LEU A 243 15.00 12.73 1.17
C LEU A 243 14.89 14.26 1.07
N THR A 244 15.70 14.83 0.19
CA THR A 244 15.68 16.27 -0.09
C THR A 244 14.51 16.70 -0.98
N ASN A 245 14.01 15.77 -1.79
CA ASN A 245 12.96 16.03 -2.79
C ASN A 245 11.67 15.28 -2.45
N SER A 246 10.54 15.91 -2.74
CA SER A 246 9.22 15.29 -2.68
C SER A 246 9.02 14.31 -3.83
N PHE A 247 8.34 13.19 -3.59
CA PHE A 247 8.00 12.22 -4.62
C PHE A 247 6.98 12.76 -5.61
N LYS A 248 5.95 13.48 -5.13
CA LYS A 248 4.87 14.05 -5.96
C LYS A 248 5.36 15.15 -6.91
N ASP A 249 6.47 15.81 -6.55
CA ASP A 249 7.05 16.90 -7.35
C ASP A 249 8.04 16.36 -8.39
N THR A 250 8.31 15.05 -8.36
CA THR A 250 9.15 14.39 -9.36
C THR A 250 8.38 14.26 -10.67
N ASN A 251 8.61 15.18 -11.61
CA ASN A 251 7.99 15.12 -12.91
C ASN A 251 8.76 14.15 -13.83
N ILE A 252 8.29 12.90 -13.88
CA ILE A 252 8.88 11.87 -14.75
C ILE A 252 8.78 12.28 -16.24
N ARG A 253 7.78 13.08 -16.62
CA ARG A 253 7.55 13.49 -18.02
C ARG A 253 8.63 14.44 -18.53
N ASP A 254 9.32 15.15 -17.62
CA ASP A 254 10.41 16.07 -17.96
C ASP A 254 11.79 15.37 -17.98
N GLN A 255 11.83 14.06 -17.71
CA GLN A 255 13.07 13.29 -17.78
C GLN A 255 13.47 13.03 -19.23
N GLU A 256 14.76 13.17 -19.52
CA GLU A 256 15.32 12.72 -20.80
C GLU A 256 15.39 11.19 -20.85
N PHE A 257 14.34 10.57 -21.35
CA PHE A 257 14.25 9.11 -21.47
C PHE A 257 15.42 8.48 -22.23
N SER A 258 16.04 9.20 -23.15
CA SER A 258 17.23 8.75 -23.87
C SER A 258 18.46 8.50 -22.99
N LYS A 259 18.46 8.97 -21.75
CA LYS A 259 19.54 8.73 -20.78
C LYS A 259 19.24 7.55 -19.85
N ILE A 260 18.02 7.01 -19.89
CA ILE A 260 17.62 5.87 -19.05
C ILE A 260 18.08 4.58 -19.73
N LYS A 261 18.76 3.74 -18.93
CA LYS A 261 19.12 2.38 -19.30
C LYS A 261 18.39 1.39 -18.41
N ILE A 262 17.79 0.38 -19.03
CA ILE A 262 17.10 -0.71 -18.33
C ILE A 262 17.83 -2.00 -18.61
N GLY A 263 18.31 -2.68 -17.57
CA GLY A 263 18.85 -4.03 -17.68
C GLY A 263 17.71 -5.05 -17.60
N TRP A 264 17.45 -5.78 -18.66
CA TRP A 264 16.44 -6.83 -18.68
C TRP A 264 17.06 -8.20 -18.47
N LEU A 265 16.64 -8.90 -17.42
CA LEU A 265 17.18 -10.20 -17.04
C LEU A 265 16.38 -11.38 -17.60
N SER A 266 15.19 -11.12 -18.13
CA SER A 266 14.27 -12.16 -18.63
C SER A 266 14.10 -13.32 -17.64
N ASP A 267 14.28 -14.54 -18.10
CA ASP A 267 14.23 -15.79 -17.33
C ASP A 267 15.52 -16.09 -16.55
N MET A 268 16.38 -15.09 -16.36
CA MET A 268 17.68 -15.25 -15.69
C MET A 268 18.54 -16.32 -16.36
N ASN A 269 18.51 -16.35 -17.69
CA ASN A 269 19.26 -17.31 -18.52
C ASN A 269 18.82 -18.78 -18.27
N GLY A 270 17.49 -19.02 -18.13
CA GLY A 270 16.90 -20.33 -17.88
C GLY A 270 16.94 -20.81 -16.44
N ASN A 271 17.46 -19.99 -15.51
CA ASN A 271 17.50 -20.34 -14.08
C ASN A 271 16.15 -20.26 -13.38
N TYR A 272 15.18 -19.56 -13.99
CA TYR A 272 13.82 -19.48 -13.47
C TYR A 272 12.81 -19.88 -14.54
N GLN A 273 11.81 -20.64 -14.13
CA GLN A 273 10.67 -20.96 -14.97
C GLN A 273 9.63 -19.85 -14.85
N TYR A 274 9.27 -19.27 -15.96
CA TYR A 274 8.20 -18.28 -16.08
C TYR A 274 7.13 -18.79 -17.02
N ASP A 275 5.91 -18.26 -16.84
CA ASP A 275 4.85 -18.40 -17.82
C ASP A 275 5.28 -17.70 -19.13
N PRO A 276 5.32 -18.40 -20.28
CA PRO A 276 5.73 -17.78 -21.54
C PRO A 276 4.89 -16.57 -21.95
N GLU A 277 3.58 -16.58 -21.65
CA GLU A 277 2.68 -15.47 -21.97
C GLU A 277 3.04 -14.22 -21.16
N LEU A 278 3.46 -14.39 -19.89
CA LEU A 278 3.91 -13.29 -19.05
C LEU A 278 5.21 -12.66 -19.59
N VAL A 279 6.16 -13.51 -20.02
CA VAL A 279 7.43 -13.03 -20.62
C VAL A 279 7.16 -12.28 -21.93
N GLU A 280 6.26 -12.79 -22.78
CA GLU A 280 5.87 -12.11 -24.01
C GLU A 280 5.20 -10.76 -23.74
N MET A 281 4.31 -10.70 -22.75
CA MET A 281 3.69 -9.45 -22.33
C MET A 281 4.73 -8.42 -21.86
N CYS A 282 5.71 -8.84 -21.08
CA CYS A 282 6.80 -7.97 -20.64
C CYS A 282 7.66 -7.48 -21.85
N ASN A 283 8.01 -8.37 -22.78
CA ASN A 283 8.78 -8.00 -23.97
C ASN A 283 8.05 -6.94 -24.81
N LYS A 284 6.73 -7.08 -25.01
CA LYS A 284 5.93 -6.06 -25.69
C LYS A 284 6.01 -4.68 -25.02
N GLN A 285 6.10 -4.63 -23.70
CA GLN A 285 6.29 -3.38 -22.97
C GLN A 285 7.70 -2.81 -23.17
N LEU A 286 8.73 -3.66 -23.20
CA LEU A 286 10.11 -3.24 -23.51
C LEU A 286 10.20 -2.64 -24.91
N ASP A 287 9.59 -3.25 -25.91
CA ASP A 287 9.51 -2.71 -27.28
C ASP A 287 8.90 -1.30 -27.30
N SER A 288 7.88 -1.06 -26.46
CA SER A 288 7.27 0.25 -26.31
C SER A 288 8.22 1.28 -25.69
N LEU A 289 9.03 0.85 -24.72
CA LEU A 289 10.04 1.70 -24.08
C LEU A 289 11.18 2.05 -25.06
N GLU A 290 11.65 1.09 -25.85
CA GLU A 290 12.66 1.34 -26.90
C GLU A 290 12.17 2.35 -27.95
N LYS A 291 10.91 2.27 -28.36
CA LYS A 291 10.29 3.28 -29.26
C LYS A 291 10.32 4.69 -28.66
N ASN A 292 10.31 4.80 -27.33
CA ASN A 292 10.46 6.05 -26.60
C ASN A 292 11.92 6.38 -26.24
N LYS A 293 12.89 5.78 -26.94
CA LYS A 293 14.34 6.03 -26.85
C LYS A 293 14.99 5.61 -25.52
N ILE A 294 14.33 4.75 -24.74
CA ILE A 294 14.94 4.12 -23.57
C ILE A 294 15.85 3.00 -24.05
N ILE A 295 17.04 2.90 -23.49
CA ILE A 295 18.02 1.87 -23.88
C ILE A 295 17.74 0.61 -23.07
N ILE A 296 17.42 -0.50 -23.74
CA ILE A 296 17.24 -1.81 -23.12
C ILE A 296 18.52 -2.65 -23.33
N GLU A 297 19.12 -3.09 -22.24
CA GLU A 297 20.26 -4.00 -22.22
C GLU A 297 19.80 -5.40 -21.79
N TYR A 298 19.82 -6.38 -22.70
CA TYR A 298 19.46 -7.76 -22.39
C TYR A 298 20.64 -8.44 -21.68
N LEU A 299 20.47 -8.68 -20.39
CA LEU A 299 21.52 -9.19 -19.53
C LEU A 299 21.41 -10.70 -19.33
N LYS A 300 22.56 -11.38 -19.32
CA LYS A 300 22.67 -12.81 -19.02
C LYS A 300 23.54 -12.99 -17.78
N PRO A 301 22.95 -12.95 -16.59
CA PRO A 301 23.72 -13.08 -15.38
C PRO A 301 24.35 -14.48 -15.30
N LYS A 302 25.59 -14.54 -14.82
CA LYS A 302 26.22 -15.79 -14.41
C LYS A 302 25.84 -16.00 -12.95
N ILE A 303 24.96 -16.96 -12.68
CA ILE A 303 24.55 -17.37 -11.33
C ILE A 303 25.25 -18.70 -11.02
#